data_f0f822e8e097ec0d5764298d4fcdc792
#
_entry.id   f0f822e8e097ec0d5764298d4fcdc792
#
_cell.length_a   1.000
_cell.length_b   1.000
_cell.length_c   1.000
_cell.angle_alpha   90.00
_cell.angle_beta   90.00
_cell.angle_gamma   90.00
#
_symmetry.space_group_name_H-M   'P 1'
#
loop_
_entity.id
_entity.type
_entity.pdbx_description
1 polymer ?
#
loop_
_entity_poly.entity_id
_entity_poly.type
_entity_poly.pdbx_seq_one_letter_code
_entity_poly.pdbx_strand_id
1 'polypeptide(L)'
;MPTNRMQIGLCFDRTFPPQLVTELARALDRGGAGQLWVIEDCFYTAGVSLAASALTVTEQLEVGIGILPAVARNPAVTAMEFATLDGLAPGRLLPGIGHGVQTWMAQMGARPASPLTSLEEVLVAVGRLLAGENVTTHGHYVDLDGVQLDQPPASPPPLLAGVRGPRSLAMAGRVAGGVVLAEPAGPAYVRWALEQAGRRPDDFHVATFGVLCVQRDREEAYRIMAPWLARVLDEATTAITAVPFYDDLAARYAEKGLDGLVSMPPQWWTELAPIGTMDDAFEHVDALERAGVRSVGLYPSPDVEVARGQVADIVALAAR
;
A
#
# COMPACT_ATOMS: atom_id res chain seq x y z
N MET A 1 17.51 -17.68 1.16
CA MET A 1 16.98 -17.11 -0.10
C MET A 1 15.61 -16.55 0.24
N PRO A 2 15.28 -15.30 -0.08
CA PRO A 2 13.92 -14.83 0.12
C PRO A 2 12.97 -15.77 -0.62
N THR A 3 11.92 -16.20 0.05
CA THR A 3 10.87 -17.02 -0.56
C THR A 3 10.24 -16.20 -1.67
N ASN A 4 10.20 -16.73 -2.88
CA ASN A 4 9.59 -16.08 -4.07
C ASN A 4 8.03 -16.03 -3.96
N ARG A 5 7.50 -16.16 -2.75
CA ARG A 5 6.08 -16.22 -2.44
C ARG A 5 5.59 -14.82 -2.05
N MET A 6 4.41 -14.46 -2.53
CA MET A 6 3.75 -13.20 -2.16
C MET A 6 3.56 -13.12 -0.64
N GLN A 7 3.94 -11.98 -0.06
CA GLN A 7 3.78 -11.70 1.36
C GLN A 7 2.40 -11.10 1.62
N ILE A 8 1.74 -11.55 2.68
CA ILE A 8 0.43 -11.04 3.10
C ILE A 8 0.56 -10.43 4.48
N GLY A 9 -0.03 -9.27 4.66
CA GLY A 9 0.00 -8.54 5.90
C GLY A 9 -1.24 -7.71 6.16
N LEU A 10 -1.24 -7.05 7.31
CA LEU A 10 -2.28 -6.14 7.77
C LEU A 10 -1.90 -4.70 7.47
N CYS A 11 -2.86 -3.89 7.00
CA CYS A 11 -2.76 -2.43 7.03
C CYS A 11 -3.22 -1.90 8.39
N PHE A 12 -2.36 -1.14 9.06
CA PHE A 12 -2.73 -0.44 10.29
C PHE A 12 -3.69 0.69 9.96
N ASP A 13 -4.96 0.55 10.32
CA ASP A 13 -5.95 1.56 10.00
C ASP A 13 -5.62 2.89 10.69
N ARG A 14 -5.76 3.99 9.97
CA ARG A 14 -5.44 5.33 10.45
C ARG A 14 -6.22 5.76 11.69
N THR A 15 -7.40 5.16 11.92
CA THR A 15 -8.25 5.45 13.08
C THR A 15 -7.85 4.70 14.33
N PHE A 16 -6.96 3.70 14.22
CA PHE A 16 -6.50 2.94 15.35
C PHE A 16 -5.66 3.77 16.32
N PRO A 17 -5.82 3.57 17.64
CA PRO A 17 -4.95 4.18 18.60
C PRO A 17 -3.49 3.71 18.39
N PRO A 18 -2.50 4.62 18.37
CA PRO A 18 -1.12 4.28 17.96
C PRO A 18 -0.46 3.19 18.79
N GLN A 19 -0.82 3.04 20.07
CA GLN A 19 -0.30 1.96 20.93
C GLN A 19 -0.68 0.56 20.46
N LEU A 20 -1.71 0.40 19.64
CA LEU A 20 -2.13 -0.88 19.08
C LEU A 20 -1.11 -1.46 18.09
N VAL A 21 -0.25 -0.61 17.49
CA VAL A 21 0.72 -1.06 16.48
C VAL A 21 1.64 -2.16 16.98
N THR A 22 2.14 -2.06 18.21
CA THR A 22 3.05 -3.05 18.79
C THR A 22 2.35 -4.36 19.17
N GLU A 23 1.07 -4.29 19.52
CA GLU A 23 0.24 -5.47 19.78
C GLU A 23 0.01 -6.27 18.51
N LEU A 24 -0.48 -5.58 17.46
CA LEU A 24 -0.75 -6.19 16.16
C LEU A 24 0.53 -6.71 15.50
N ALA A 25 1.62 -5.94 15.53
CA ALA A 25 2.91 -6.37 14.99
C ALA A 25 3.38 -7.67 15.61
N ARG A 26 3.36 -7.79 16.95
CA ARG A 26 3.73 -9.03 17.64
C ARG A 26 2.77 -10.19 17.34
N ALA A 27 1.48 -9.92 17.17
CA ALA A 27 0.50 -10.95 16.84
C ALA A 27 0.73 -11.53 15.45
N LEU A 28 1.00 -10.66 14.46
CA LEU A 28 1.33 -11.02 13.08
C LEU A 28 2.64 -11.80 13.01
N ASP A 29 3.70 -11.30 13.65
CA ASP A 29 5.03 -11.91 13.66
C ASP A 29 4.98 -13.34 14.25
N ARG A 30 4.36 -13.51 15.42
CA ARG A 30 4.17 -14.82 16.05
C ARG A 30 3.28 -15.76 15.25
N GLY A 31 2.31 -15.22 14.53
CA GLY A 31 1.41 -15.98 13.66
C GLY A 31 2.04 -16.40 12.33
N GLY A 32 3.19 -15.84 11.97
CA GLY A 32 3.86 -16.11 10.69
C GLY A 32 3.29 -15.33 9.51
N ALA A 33 2.54 -14.25 9.75
CA ALA A 33 2.18 -13.28 8.70
C ALA A 33 3.44 -12.53 8.25
N GLY A 34 3.51 -12.21 6.94
CA GLY A 34 4.73 -11.63 6.37
C GLY A 34 4.92 -10.16 6.68
N GLN A 35 3.85 -9.38 6.80
CA GLN A 35 3.95 -7.92 6.77
C GLN A 35 2.97 -7.19 7.68
N LEU A 36 3.38 -5.99 8.11
CA LEU A 36 2.50 -4.93 8.61
C LEU A 36 2.73 -3.67 7.76
N TRP A 37 1.66 -3.08 7.24
CA TRP A 37 1.70 -1.82 6.53
C TRP A 37 1.20 -0.69 7.42
N VAL A 38 2.02 0.34 7.61
CA VAL A 38 1.63 1.58 8.29
C VAL A 38 1.40 2.69 7.27
N ILE A 39 0.46 3.58 7.56
CA ILE A 39 0.01 4.61 6.63
C ILE A 39 0.20 5.98 7.29
N GLU A 40 0.64 6.97 6.50
CA GLU A 40 0.72 8.35 6.96
C GLU A 40 -0.35 9.20 6.29
N ASP A 41 -1.56 9.05 6.79
CA ASP A 41 -2.67 9.92 6.42
C ASP A 41 -2.72 11.14 7.34
N CYS A 42 -2.66 12.33 6.76
CA CYS A 42 -2.77 13.57 7.53
C CYS A 42 -4.25 13.80 7.95
N PHE A 43 -4.53 14.01 9.21
CA PHE A 43 -3.62 14.28 10.32
C PHE A 43 -3.87 13.25 11.43
N TYR A 44 -3.64 11.96 11.13
CA TYR A 44 -3.84 10.84 12.05
C TYR A 44 -2.53 10.45 12.73
N THR A 45 -1.85 9.43 12.24
CA THR A 45 -0.63 8.88 12.83
C THR A 45 0.57 9.04 11.90
N ALA A 46 1.77 9.23 12.47
CA ALA A 46 3.00 9.36 11.70
C ALA A 46 3.58 7.99 11.33
N GLY A 47 3.73 7.75 10.03
CA GLY A 47 4.16 6.45 9.47
C GLY A 47 5.53 6.01 9.98
N VAL A 48 6.52 6.90 10.03
CA VAL A 48 7.89 6.60 10.50
C VAL A 48 7.90 6.14 11.95
N SER A 49 7.14 6.81 12.84
CA SER A 49 7.06 6.45 14.26
C SER A 49 6.41 5.08 14.47
N LEU A 50 5.33 4.80 13.73
CA LEU A 50 4.67 3.50 13.77
C LEU A 50 5.58 2.38 13.22
N ALA A 51 6.28 2.63 12.11
CA ALA A 51 7.21 1.67 11.53
C ALA A 51 8.36 1.33 12.50
N ALA A 52 8.98 2.33 13.12
CA ALA A 52 10.02 2.11 14.13
C ALA A 52 9.51 1.27 15.30
N SER A 53 8.29 1.58 15.79
CA SER A 53 7.68 0.83 16.89
C SER A 53 7.41 -0.63 16.53
N ALA A 54 6.95 -0.91 15.31
CA ALA A 54 6.69 -2.27 14.84
C ALA A 54 7.99 -3.06 14.61
N LEU A 55 8.97 -2.48 13.91
CA LEU A 55 10.26 -3.11 13.61
C LEU A 55 11.03 -3.53 14.86
N THR A 56 10.99 -2.70 15.92
CA THR A 56 11.75 -2.96 17.16
C THR A 56 11.14 -4.02 18.07
N VAL A 57 9.89 -4.42 17.86
CA VAL A 57 9.19 -5.42 18.68
C VAL A 57 8.94 -6.75 17.96
N THR A 58 9.47 -6.90 16.75
CA THR A 58 9.31 -8.07 15.86
C THR A 58 10.66 -8.58 15.36
N GLU A 59 10.73 -9.85 14.97
CA GLU A 59 11.97 -10.50 14.53
C GLU A 59 11.98 -10.79 13.02
N GLN A 60 10.84 -11.17 12.44
CA GLN A 60 10.72 -11.59 11.03
C GLN A 60 9.81 -10.69 10.21
N LEU A 61 8.85 -10.01 10.86
CA LEU A 61 7.84 -9.21 10.19
C LEU A 61 8.48 -8.07 9.37
N GLU A 62 8.17 -7.99 8.08
CA GLU A 62 8.48 -6.83 7.27
C GLU A 62 7.50 -5.71 7.57
N VAL A 63 7.97 -4.47 7.57
CA VAL A 63 7.12 -3.29 7.76
C VAL A 63 7.14 -2.42 6.52
N GLY A 64 5.97 -2.29 5.89
CA GLY A 64 5.75 -1.38 4.79
C GLY A 64 5.26 -0.01 5.27
N ILE A 65 5.69 1.05 4.60
CA ILE A 65 5.13 2.40 4.74
C ILE A 65 4.38 2.72 3.45
N GLY A 66 3.08 2.79 3.52
CA GLY A 66 2.25 2.98 2.34
C GLY A 66 1.25 4.13 2.45
N ILE A 67 1.71 5.33 2.38
CA ILE A 67 2.97 5.95 1.94
C ILE A 67 3.32 7.20 2.79
N LEU A 68 4.54 7.71 2.70
CA LEU A 68 4.85 9.08 3.13
C LEU A 68 4.53 10.06 1.99
N PRO A 69 3.87 11.20 2.27
CA PRO A 69 3.69 12.25 1.27
C PRO A 69 5.03 12.90 0.89
N ALA A 70 5.36 12.94 -0.40
CA ALA A 70 6.62 13.44 -0.93
C ALA A 70 6.97 14.87 -0.49
N VAL A 71 5.95 15.70 -0.28
CA VAL A 71 6.12 17.13 0.06
C VAL A 71 6.09 17.43 1.57
N ALA A 72 5.84 16.42 2.40
CA ALA A 72 5.74 16.63 3.85
C ALA A 72 7.10 16.76 4.54
N ARG A 73 8.17 16.28 3.88
CA ARG A 73 9.55 16.29 4.41
C ARG A 73 10.56 16.67 3.33
N ASN A 74 11.72 17.19 3.76
CA ASN A 74 12.86 17.30 2.88
C ASN A 74 13.35 15.87 2.48
N PRO A 75 13.68 15.59 1.20
CA PRO A 75 14.12 14.26 0.76
C PRO A 75 15.38 13.75 1.49
N ALA A 76 16.29 14.64 1.92
CA ALA A 76 17.43 14.23 2.72
C ALA A 76 17.02 13.68 4.10
N VAL A 77 16.01 14.30 4.73
CA VAL A 77 15.44 13.82 6.00
C VAL A 77 14.71 12.50 5.80
N THR A 78 13.93 12.37 4.72
CA THR A 78 13.24 11.12 4.38
C THR A 78 14.22 9.97 4.16
N ALA A 79 15.32 10.21 3.43
CA ALA A 79 16.36 9.21 3.22
C ALA A 79 17.05 8.82 4.54
N MET A 80 17.33 9.78 5.42
CA MET A 80 17.88 9.53 6.75
C MET A 80 16.93 8.70 7.63
N GLU A 81 15.62 9.01 7.61
CA GLU A 81 14.59 8.24 8.32
C GLU A 81 14.55 6.77 7.83
N PHE A 82 14.54 6.56 6.51
CA PHE A 82 14.51 5.21 5.93
C PHE A 82 15.80 4.43 6.22
N ALA A 83 16.97 5.08 6.12
CA ALA A 83 18.23 4.45 6.47
C ALA A 83 18.28 4.05 7.95
N THR A 84 17.72 4.88 8.84
CA THR A 84 17.62 4.57 10.26
C THR A 84 16.70 3.37 10.52
N LEU A 85 15.54 3.33 9.87
CA LEU A 85 14.60 2.21 10.01
C LEU A 85 15.20 0.90 9.48
N ASP A 86 15.90 0.93 8.34
CA ASP A 86 16.59 -0.24 7.81
C ASP A 86 17.73 -0.67 8.76
N GLY A 87 18.49 0.28 9.33
CA GLY A 87 19.53 -0.02 10.31
C GLY A 87 19.02 -0.67 11.60
N LEU A 88 17.77 -0.35 12.02
CA LEU A 88 17.12 -1.00 13.17
C LEU A 88 16.70 -2.44 12.84
N ALA A 89 16.35 -2.73 11.59
CA ALA A 89 15.83 -4.02 11.14
C ALA A 89 16.22 -4.28 9.67
N PRO A 90 17.48 -4.64 9.41
CA PRO A 90 18.02 -4.75 8.05
C PRO A 90 17.20 -5.69 7.16
N GLY A 91 16.82 -5.19 5.98
CA GLY A 91 16.07 -5.94 4.97
C GLY A 91 14.60 -6.19 5.29
N ARG A 92 14.03 -5.55 6.35
CA ARG A 92 12.62 -5.69 6.73
C ARG A 92 11.79 -4.44 6.48
N LEU A 93 12.33 -3.43 5.80
CA LEU A 93 11.63 -2.19 5.47
C LEU A 93 11.19 -2.17 4.00
N LEU A 94 9.93 -1.81 3.74
CA LEU A 94 9.38 -1.52 2.43
C LEU A 94 8.92 -0.04 2.39
N PRO A 95 9.82 0.90 2.08
CA PRO A 95 9.52 2.32 2.14
C PRO A 95 8.75 2.80 0.91
N GLY A 96 7.61 3.43 1.11
CA GLY A 96 6.80 4.02 0.07
C GLY A 96 6.68 5.54 0.17
N ILE A 97 6.78 6.22 -0.95
CA ILE A 97 6.54 7.66 -1.10
C ILE A 97 5.48 7.88 -2.17
N GLY A 98 4.55 8.79 -1.93
CA GLY A 98 3.48 9.09 -2.89
C GLY A 98 3.13 10.57 -2.94
N HIS A 99 2.11 10.90 -3.76
CA HIS A 99 1.67 12.28 -3.91
C HIS A 99 1.11 12.89 -2.61
N GLY A 100 0.64 12.08 -1.67
CA GLY A 100 -0.24 12.52 -0.60
C GLY A 100 -1.61 12.99 -1.12
N VAL A 101 -2.56 13.14 -0.22
CA VAL A 101 -3.88 13.70 -0.54
C VAL A 101 -3.76 15.21 -0.72
N GLN A 102 -4.06 15.72 -1.91
CA GLN A 102 -3.75 17.11 -2.29
C GLN A 102 -4.50 18.15 -1.46
N THR A 103 -5.66 17.82 -0.91
CA THR A 103 -6.38 18.70 0.04
C THR A 103 -5.62 18.83 1.36
N TRP A 104 -5.06 17.75 1.89
CA TRP A 104 -4.21 17.78 3.10
C TRP A 104 -2.90 18.52 2.85
N MET A 105 -2.29 18.30 1.68
CA MET A 105 -1.08 19.05 1.30
C MET A 105 -1.36 20.55 1.22
N ALA A 106 -2.52 20.94 0.73
CA ALA A 106 -2.95 22.36 0.73
C ALA A 106 -3.16 22.91 2.14
N GLN A 107 -3.79 22.14 3.03
CA GLN A 107 -4.02 22.53 4.43
C GLN A 107 -2.72 22.81 5.19
N MET A 108 -1.66 22.05 4.91
CA MET A 108 -0.34 22.26 5.54
C MET A 108 0.57 23.23 4.78
N GLY A 109 0.06 23.86 3.70
CA GLY A 109 0.85 24.82 2.91
C GLY A 109 1.92 24.17 2.01
N ALA A 110 1.85 22.85 1.78
CA ALA A 110 2.86 22.07 1.06
C ALA A 110 2.40 21.56 -0.33
N ARG A 111 1.23 22.01 -0.82
CA ARG A 111 0.71 21.54 -2.11
C ARG A 111 1.60 22.04 -3.26
N PRO A 112 2.23 21.15 -4.06
CA PRO A 112 3.08 21.55 -5.18
C PRO A 112 2.23 21.92 -6.40
N ALA A 113 2.75 22.79 -7.28
CA ALA A 113 2.10 23.11 -8.55
C ALA A 113 2.04 21.87 -9.48
N SER A 114 3.07 21.00 -9.46
CA SER A 114 3.12 19.73 -10.16
C SER A 114 3.40 18.59 -9.20
N PRO A 115 2.36 17.89 -8.69
CA PRO A 115 2.57 16.73 -7.82
C PRO A 115 3.40 15.63 -8.47
N LEU A 116 3.27 15.41 -9.78
CA LEU A 116 4.03 14.40 -10.50
C LEU A 116 5.54 14.72 -10.53
N THR A 117 5.91 15.95 -10.89
CA THR A 117 7.32 16.37 -10.92
C THR A 117 7.92 16.33 -9.50
N SER A 118 7.18 16.81 -8.51
CA SER A 118 7.64 16.78 -7.13
C SER A 118 7.91 15.35 -6.65
N LEU A 119 7.00 14.41 -6.93
CA LEU A 119 7.21 13.01 -6.56
C LEU A 119 8.39 12.39 -7.28
N GLU A 120 8.56 12.65 -8.59
CA GLU A 120 9.69 12.14 -9.38
C GLU A 120 11.03 12.63 -8.82
N GLU A 121 11.17 13.94 -8.56
CA GLU A 121 12.39 14.52 -7.99
C GLU A 121 12.72 13.95 -6.61
N VAL A 122 11.70 13.79 -5.74
CA VAL A 122 11.87 13.21 -4.40
C VAL A 122 12.30 11.75 -4.47
N LEU A 123 11.64 10.92 -5.30
CA LEU A 123 12.00 9.51 -5.45
C LEU A 123 13.44 9.34 -5.95
N VAL A 124 13.86 10.14 -6.95
CA VAL A 124 15.24 10.11 -7.47
C VAL A 124 16.24 10.52 -6.40
N ALA A 125 15.98 11.61 -5.69
CA ALA A 125 16.91 12.10 -4.65
C ALA A 125 17.03 11.09 -3.49
N VAL A 126 15.91 10.60 -2.96
CA VAL A 126 15.89 9.61 -1.87
C VAL A 126 16.58 8.31 -2.29
N GLY A 127 16.28 7.79 -3.50
CA GLY A 127 16.92 6.57 -4.01
C GLY A 127 18.42 6.67 -4.12
N ARG A 128 18.94 7.80 -4.62
CA ARG A 128 20.39 8.07 -4.72
C ARG A 128 21.06 8.21 -3.35
N LEU A 129 20.40 8.88 -2.41
CA LEU A 129 20.90 9.00 -1.03
C LEU A 129 20.95 7.63 -0.33
N LEU A 130 19.92 6.81 -0.47
CA LEU A 130 19.90 5.44 0.09
C LEU A 130 20.98 4.56 -0.54
N ALA A 131 21.35 4.81 -1.81
CA ALA A 131 22.46 4.12 -2.46
C ALA A 131 23.86 4.64 -1.98
N GLY A 132 23.91 5.60 -1.05
CA GLY A 132 25.15 6.17 -0.49
C GLY A 132 25.83 7.21 -1.38
N GLU A 133 25.13 7.71 -2.41
CA GLU A 133 25.68 8.74 -3.28
C GLU A 133 25.80 10.09 -2.57
N ASN A 134 26.80 10.89 -2.98
CA ASN A 134 26.83 12.33 -2.71
C ASN A 134 25.95 13.03 -3.74
N VAL A 135 24.85 13.65 -3.28
CA VAL A 135 23.81 14.20 -4.14
C VAL A 135 23.83 15.71 -4.19
N THR A 136 24.10 16.25 -5.38
CA THR A 136 23.83 17.64 -5.75
C THR A 136 22.77 17.63 -6.84
N THR A 137 21.68 18.37 -6.67
CA THR A 137 20.59 18.53 -7.64
C THR A 137 19.86 19.85 -7.41
N HIS A 138 19.51 20.54 -8.50
CA HIS A 138 18.78 21.81 -8.49
C HIS A 138 17.52 21.64 -9.36
N GLY A 139 16.49 20.95 -8.78
CA GLY A 139 15.20 20.70 -9.39
C GLY A 139 14.20 21.83 -9.15
N HIS A 140 12.92 21.58 -9.50
CA HIS A 140 11.83 22.52 -9.21
C HIS A 140 11.38 22.45 -7.74
N TYR A 141 11.49 21.28 -7.13
CA TYR A 141 10.98 20.98 -5.78
C TYR A 141 12.06 20.42 -4.86
N VAL A 142 13.14 19.89 -5.42
CA VAL A 142 14.27 19.34 -4.66
C VAL A 142 15.53 20.10 -4.98
N ASP A 143 16.11 20.73 -3.96
CA ASP A 143 17.37 21.46 -4.04
C ASP A 143 18.31 20.92 -2.95
N LEU A 144 19.36 20.21 -3.37
CA LEU A 144 20.36 19.59 -2.50
C LEU A 144 21.76 19.95 -3.02
N ASP A 145 22.68 20.24 -2.11
CA ASP A 145 24.07 20.59 -2.42
C ASP A 145 25.03 19.71 -1.59
N GLY A 146 25.61 18.71 -2.23
CA GLY A 146 26.61 17.83 -1.63
C GLY A 146 26.09 16.97 -0.47
N VAL A 147 24.80 16.62 -0.45
CA VAL A 147 24.20 15.81 0.62
C VAL A 147 24.56 14.34 0.45
N GLN A 148 25.03 13.72 1.52
CA GLN A 148 25.33 12.29 1.58
C GLN A 148 24.94 11.74 2.95
N LEU A 149 24.43 10.49 2.99
CA LEU A 149 24.18 9.79 4.26
C LEU A 149 25.49 9.27 4.83
N ASP A 150 25.75 9.51 6.11
CA ASP A 150 26.93 8.94 6.81
C ASP A 150 26.76 7.42 7.03
N GLN A 151 25.51 6.94 7.13
CA GLN A 151 25.17 5.54 7.37
C GLN A 151 24.09 5.08 6.36
N PRO A 152 24.43 4.94 5.08
CA PRO A 152 23.48 4.40 4.11
C PRO A 152 23.22 2.90 4.35
N PRO A 153 22.05 2.36 3.97
CA PRO A 153 21.80 0.93 4.03
C PRO A 153 22.85 0.13 3.24
N ALA A 154 23.32 -0.98 3.80
CA ALA A 154 24.25 -1.88 3.09
C ALA A 154 23.63 -2.48 1.82
N SER A 155 22.32 -2.71 1.85
CA SER A 155 21.48 -3.09 0.70
C SER A 155 20.24 -2.21 0.72
N PRO A 156 20.16 -1.17 -0.13
CA PRO A 156 19.02 -0.27 -0.14
C PRO A 156 17.70 -1.01 -0.33
N PRO A 157 16.68 -0.75 0.50
CA PRO A 157 15.36 -1.34 0.29
C PRO A 157 14.73 -0.81 -1.01
N PRO A 158 13.83 -1.60 -1.66
CA PRO A 158 13.14 -1.13 -2.86
C PRO A 158 12.26 0.07 -2.50
N LEU A 159 12.58 1.25 -3.05
CA LEU A 159 11.78 2.46 -2.83
C LEU A 159 10.51 2.40 -3.68
N LEU A 160 9.35 2.36 -3.03
CA LEU A 160 8.07 2.19 -3.69
C LEU A 160 7.39 3.54 -3.98
N ALA A 161 6.74 3.64 -5.14
CA ALA A 161 5.92 4.80 -5.51
C ALA A 161 4.44 4.52 -5.23
N GLY A 162 3.79 5.30 -4.37
CA GLY A 162 2.34 5.25 -4.16
C GLY A 162 1.60 6.04 -5.24
N VAL A 163 1.12 5.36 -6.27
CA VAL A 163 0.57 5.97 -7.49
C VAL A 163 -0.61 5.18 -8.05
N ARG A 164 -1.51 5.85 -8.81
CA ARG A 164 -2.72 5.23 -9.38
C ARG A 164 -2.91 5.46 -10.87
N GLY A 165 -2.56 6.66 -11.36
CA GLY A 165 -2.86 7.07 -12.74
C GLY A 165 -1.75 6.71 -13.74
N PRO A 166 -2.05 6.65 -15.05
CA PRO A 166 -1.12 6.15 -16.07
C PRO A 166 0.20 6.95 -16.14
N ARG A 167 0.14 8.28 -16.01
CA ARG A 167 1.35 9.12 -16.02
C ARG A 167 2.26 8.87 -14.83
N SER A 168 1.67 8.70 -13.64
CA SER A 168 2.43 8.42 -12.42
C SER A 168 2.97 6.99 -12.41
N LEU A 169 2.23 6.02 -12.96
CA LEU A 169 2.69 4.64 -13.14
C LEU A 169 3.87 4.58 -14.13
N ALA A 170 3.78 5.28 -15.26
CA ALA A 170 4.88 5.38 -16.22
C ALA A 170 6.13 6.04 -15.61
N MET A 171 5.96 7.04 -14.74
CA MET A 171 7.07 7.64 -13.98
C MET A 171 7.66 6.62 -13.00
N ALA A 172 6.83 5.93 -12.22
CA ALA A 172 7.29 4.93 -11.24
C ALA A 172 8.11 3.80 -11.91
N GLY A 173 7.68 3.31 -13.09
CA GLY A 173 8.45 2.31 -13.86
C GLY A 173 9.86 2.75 -14.26
N ARG A 174 10.11 4.08 -14.36
CA ARG A 174 11.43 4.62 -14.70
C ARG A 174 12.33 4.86 -13.49
N VAL A 175 11.78 5.29 -12.35
CA VAL A 175 12.58 5.86 -11.26
C VAL A 175 12.39 5.19 -9.90
N ALA A 176 11.42 4.27 -9.76
CA ALA A 176 11.16 3.59 -8.50
C ALA A 176 11.54 2.10 -8.54
N GLY A 177 11.81 1.52 -7.38
CA GLY A 177 12.00 0.08 -7.21
C GLY A 177 10.69 -0.71 -7.18
N GLY A 178 9.55 -0.04 -7.16
CA GLY A 178 8.24 -0.68 -7.14
C GLY A 178 7.09 0.31 -7.02
N VAL A 179 5.88 -0.24 -6.84
CA VAL A 179 4.65 0.54 -6.65
C VAL A 179 3.84 0.04 -5.46
N VAL A 180 3.12 0.97 -4.83
CA VAL A 180 2.00 0.68 -3.92
C VAL A 180 0.71 1.11 -4.62
N LEU A 181 -0.16 0.15 -4.89
CA LEU A 181 -1.46 0.33 -5.52
C LEU A 181 -2.54 0.31 -4.44
N ALA A 182 -3.18 1.44 -4.21
CA ALA A 182 -4.22 1.55 -3.19
C ALA A 182 -5.54 0.91 -3.64
N GLU A 183 -6.34 0.51 -2.68
CA GLU A 183 -7.63 -0.17 -2.83
C GLU A 183 -8.64 0.58 -3.73
N PRO A 184 -9.52 -0.16 -4.42
CA PRO A 184 -9.50 -1.60 -4.63
C PRO A 184 -8.46 -2.00 -5.68
N ALA A 185 -7.40 -2.68 -5.26
CA ALA A 185 -6.32 -3.05 -6.18
C ALA A 185 -6.40 -4.54 -6.58
N GLY A 186 -7.47 -4.92 -7.27
CA GLY A 186 -7.69 -6.26 -7.77
C GLY A 186 -6.80 -6.66 -8.95
N PRO A 187 -6.79 -7.96 -9.33
CA PRO A 187 -5.91 -8.50 -10.36
C PRO A 187 -5.99 -7.81 -11.73
N ALA A 188 -7.17 -7.39 -12.17
CA ALA A 188 -7.34 -6.68 -13.44
C ALA A 188 -6.65 -5.30 -13.41
N TYR A 189 -6.85 -4.56 -12.32
CA TYR A 189 -6.19 -3.27 -12.14
C TYR A 189 -4.66 -3.42 -12.02
N VAL A 190 -4.17 -4.45 -11.34
CA VAL A 190 -2.73 -4.74 -11.25
C VAL A 190 -2.12 -4.94 -12.64
N ARG A 191 -2.72 -5.80 -13.46
CA ARG A 191 -2.26 -6.04 -14.84
C ARG A 191 -2.23 -4.74 -15.64
N TRP A 192 -3.32 -3.98 -15.61
CA TRP A 192 -3.39 -2.68 -16.27
C TRP A 192 -2.31 -1.71 -15.74
N ALA A 193 -2.10 -1.63 -14.44
CA ALA A 193 -1.10 -0.75 -13.83
C ALA A 193 0.33 -1.11 -14.27
N LEU A 194 0.65 -2.41 -14.36
CA LEU A 194 1.94 -2.89 -14.86
C LEU A 194 2.16 -2.61 -16.35
N GLU A 195 1.11 -2.64 -17.15
CA GLU A 195 1.16 -2.19 -18.55
C GLU A 195 1.48 -0.70 -18.65
N GLN A 196 0.84 0.14 -17.80
CA GLN A 196 1.11 1.58 -17.76
C GLN A 196 2.51 1.91 -17.23
N ALA A 197 3.03 1.14 -16.28
CA ALA A 197 4.40 1.30 -15.78
C ALA A 197 5.45 1.01 -16.86
N GLY A 198 5.12 0.20 -17.86
CA GLY A 198 5.96 -0.07 -19.03
C GLY A 198 7.28 -0.77 -18.65
N ARG A 199 8.41 -0.25 -19.20
CA ARG A 199 9.74 -0.79 -18.88
C ARG A 199 10.10 -0.47 -17.42
N ARG A 200 10.48 -1.49 -16.68
CA ARG A 200 10.81 -1.46 -15.25
C ARG A 200 11.91 -2.47 -14.93
N PRO A 201 12.56 -2.40 -13.75
CA PRO A 201 13.48 -3.43 -13.26
C PRO A 201 12.83 -4.82 -13.18
N ASP A 202 13.62 -5.89 -13.34
CA ASP A 202 13.12 -7.26 -13.27
C ASP A 202 12.63 -7.64 -11.86
N ASP A 203 13.19 -6.99 -10.84
CA ASP A 203 12.85 -7.15 -9.43
C ASP A 203 11.81 -6.14 -8.93
N PHE A 204 11.14 -5.42 -9.85
CA PHE A 204 10.15 -4.40 -9.54
C PHE A 204 9.09 -4.92 -8.57
N HIS A 205 9.00 -4.29 -7.40
CA HIS A 205 8.14 -4.73 -6.31
C HIS A 205 6.73 -4.17 -6.47
N VAL A 206 5.73 -5.04 -6.56
CA VAL A 206 4.32 -4.66 -6.64
C VAL A 206 3.65 -4.95 -5.31
N ALA A 207 3.24 -3.90 -4.61
CA ALA A 207 2.43 -3.98 -3.41
C ALA A 207 1.00 -3.50 -3.72
N THR A 208 0.00 -4.20 -3.20
CA THR A 208 -1.41 -3.84 -3.33
C THR A 208 -2.07 -3.70 -1.98
N PHE A 209 -3.08 -2.83 -1.91
CA PHE A 209 -3.96 -2.75 -0.75
C PHE A 209 -5.36 -3.19 -1.11
N GLY A 210 -6.01 -3.90 -0.18
CA GLY A 210 -7.39 -4.34 -0.26
C GLY A 210 -8.06 -4.30 1.09
N VAL A 211 -9.39 -4.38 1.12
CA VAL A 211 -10.17 -4.50 2.35
C VAL A 211 -10.46 -5.98 2.62
N LEU A 212 -10.39 -6.40 3.88
CA LEU A 212 -10.64 -7.78 4.29
C LEU A 212 -12.02 -7.90 4.95
N CYS A 213 -12.86 -8.80 4.43
CA CYS A 213 -14.09 -9.18 5.11
C CYS A 213 -14.40 -10.66 4.87
N VAL A 214 -13.95 -11.52 5.77
CA VAL A 214 -14.22 -12.95 5.73
C VAL A 214 -15.35 -13.29 6.70
N GLN A 215 -16.37 -13.95 6.19
CA GLN A 215 -17.52 -14.43 6.94
C GLN A 215 -17.79 -15.90 6.62
N ARG A 216 -18.61 -16.57 7.44
CA ARG A 216 -19.04 -17.95 7.14
C ARG A 216 -20.00 -18.01 5.95
N ASP A 217 -20.77 -16.92 5.77
CA ASP A 217 -21.70 -16.73 4.67
C ASP A 217 -21.29 -15.56 3.79
N ARG A 218 -21.23 -15.80 2.48
CA ARG A 218 -20.87 -14.77 1.47
C ARG A 218 -21.79 -13.57 1.51
N GLU A 219 -23.08 -13.80 1.62
CA GLU A 219 -24.08 -12.72 1.57
C GLU A 219 -23.94 -11.79 2.78
N GLU A 220 -23.56 -12.33 3.94
CA GLU A 220 -23.24 -11.52 5.13
C GLU A 220 -22.03 -10.61 4.86
N ALA A 221 -20.93 -11.15 4.30
CA ALA A 221 -19.77 -10.36 3.93
C ALA A 221 -20.12 -9.26 2.92
N TYR A 222 -20.95 -9.58 1.94
CA TYR A 222 -21.38 -8.63 0.91
C TYR A 222 -22.25 -7.51 1.48
N ARG A 223 -23.15 -7.81 2.41
CA ARG A 223 -23.95 -6.78 3.11
C ARG A 223 -23.08 -5.84 3.95
N ILE A 224 -22.07 -6.38 4.63
CA ILE A 224 -21.12 -5.57 5.41
C ILE A 224 -20.33 -4.64 4.48
N MET A 225 -19.92 -5.11 3.30
CA MET A 225 -19.01 -4.38 2.41
C MET A 225 -19.71 -3.56 1.31
N ALA A 226 -21.01 -3.76 1.06
CA ALA A 226 -21.74 -2.99 0.05
C ALA A 226 -21.65 -1.45 0.26
N PRO A 227 -21.73 -0.89 1.50
CA PRO A 227 -21.54 0.54 1.71
C PRO A 227 -20.12 1.05 1.36
N TRP A 228 -19.09 0.24 1.58
CA TRP A 228 -17.73 0.56 1.14
C TRP A 228 -17.64 0.60 -0.39
N LEU A 229 -18.17 -0.42 -1.08
CA LEU A 229 -18.14 -0.48 -2.54
C LEU A 229 -18.94 0.66 -3.17
N ALA A 230 -20.07 1.05 -2.57
CA ALA A 230 -20.83 2.22 -3.02
C ALA A 230 -19.97 3.50 -3.02
N ARG A 231 -19.22 3.76 -1.94
CA ARG A 231 -18.30 4.92 -1.89
C ARG A 231 -17.20 4.82 -2.94
N VAL A 232 -16.64 3.62 -3.17
CA VAL A 232 -15.62 3.38 -4.21
C VAL A 232 -16.18 3.72 -5.61
N LEU A 233 -17.44 3.36 -5.88
CA LEU A 233 -18.11 3.69 -7.14
C LEU A 233 -18.37 5.18 -7.28
N ASP A 234 -18.78 5.86 -6.21
CA ASP A 234 -19.01 7.31 -6.20
C ASP A 234 -17.70 8.10 -6.45
N GLU A 235 -16.56 7.59 -5.95
CA GLU A 235 -15.24 8.18 -6.20
C GLU A 235 -14.72 7.92 -7.63
N ALA A 236 -15.16 6.86 -8.29
CA ALA A 236 -14.82 6.45 -9.65
C ALA A 236 -13.31 6.52 -9.95
N THR A 237 -12.48 6.04 -9.03
CA THR A 237 -11.02 6.03 -9.19
C THR A 237 -10.58 5.10 -10.33
N THR A 238 -9.36 5.30 -10.86
CA THR A 238 -8.82 4.43 -11.93
C THR A 238 -8.81 2.96 -11.51
N ALA A 239 -8.64 2.66 -10.23
CA ALA A 239 -8.63 1.29 -9.72
C ALA A 239 -9.97 0.57 -9.96
N ILE A 240 -11.10 1.24 -9.72
CA ILE A 240 -12.42 0.63 -9.96
C ILE A 240 -12.84 0.73 -11.42
N THR A 241 -12.52 1.82 -12.13
CA THR A 241 -12.92 1.97 -13.54
C THR A 241 -12.13 1.07 -14.49
N ALA A 242 -11.01 0.51 -14.06
CA ALA A 242 -10.22 -0.44 -14.85
C ALA A 242 -10.73 -1.89 -14.79
N VAL A 243 -11.71 -2.21 -13.92
CA VAL A 243 -12.26 -3.57 -13.89
C VAL A 243 -13.14 -3.84 -15.12
N PRO A 244 -13.09 -5.05 -15.71
CA PRO A 244 -13.79 -5.34 -16.97
C PRO A 244 -15.32 -5.22 -16.91
N PHE A 245 -15.92 -5.29 -15.73
CA PHE A 245 -17.36 -5.24 -15.48
C PHE A 245 -17.82 -3.91 -14.85
N TYR A 246 -17.00 -2.84 -14.93
CA TYR A 246 -17.31 -1.56 -14.28
C TYR A 246 -18.66 -0.98 -14.70
N ASP A 247 -18.94 -0.95 -16.00
CA ASP A 247 -20.19 -0.37 -16.51
C ASP A 247 -21.44 -1.13 -16.02
N ASP A 248 -21.39 -2.46 -16.01
CA ASP A 248 -22.45 -3.31 -15.49
C ASP A 248 -22.62 -3.14 -13.97
N LEU A 249 -21.51 -3.01 -13.24
CA LEU A 249 -21.50 -2.78 -11.80
C LEU A 249 -22.12 -1.42 -11.45
N ALA A 250 -21.73 -0.37 -12.16
CA ALA A 250 -22.25 0.98 -11.98
C ALA A 250 -23.75 1.06 -12.32
N ALA A 251 -24.17 0.45 -13.43
CA ALA A 251 -25.58 0.39 -13.82
C ALA A 251 -26.42 -0.36 -12.78
N ARG A 252 -25.91 -1.48 -12.26
CA ARG A 252 -26.57 -2.26 -11.23
C ARG A 252 -26.72 -1.50 -9.91
N TYR A 253 -25.68 -0.76 -9.51
CA TYR A 253 -25.75 0.11 -8.34
C TYR A 253 -26.76 1.27 -8.53
N ALA A 254 -26.76 1.89 -9.69
CA ALA A 254 -27.72 2.96 -10.02
C ALA A 254 -29.16 2.47 -10.01
N GLU A 255 -29.44 1.23 -10.47
CA GLU A 255 -30.81 0.66 -10.54
C GLU A 255 -31.30 0.19 -9.17
N LYS A 256 -30.45 -0.49 -8.36
CA LYS A 256 -30.86 -1.27 -7.18
C LYS A 256 -30.17 -0.83 -5.87
N GLY A 257 -29.31 0.18 -5.92
CA GLY A 257 -28.58 0.63 -4.74
C GLY A 257 -27.71 -0.48 -4.12
N LEU A 258 -27.66 -0.52 -2.79
CA LEU A 258 -26.88 -1.52 -2.05
C LEU A 258 -27.33 -2.95 -2.32
N ASP A 259 -28.63 -3.20 -2.50
CA ASP A 259 -29.15 -4.55 -2.82
C ASP A 259 -28.60 -5.06 -4.16
N GLY A 260 -28.38 -4.14 -5.11
CA GLY A 260 -27.71 -4.43 -6.38
C GLY A 260 -26.29 -4.92 -6.19
N LEU A 261 -25.55 -4.32 -5.26
CA LEU A 261 -24.18 -4.73 -4.93
C LEU A 261 -24.17 -6.07 -4.18
N VAL A 262 -25.02 -6.26 -3.19
CA VAL A 262 -25.11 -7.52 -2.44
C VAL A 262 -25.42 -8.70 -3.37
N SER A 263 -26.34 -8.52 -4.32
CA SER A 263 -26.78 -9.55 -5.26
C SER A 263 -25.98 -9.65 -6.56
N MET A 264 -24.83 -8.98 -6.66
CA MET A 264 -23.96 -9.11 -7.83
C MET A 264 -23.25 -10.48 -7.88
N PRO A 265 -22.72 -10.90 -9.04
CA PRO A 265 -21.99 -12.15 -9.15
C PRO A 265 -20.83 -12.25 -8.13
N PRO A 266 -20.67 -13.37 -7.40
CA PRO A 266 -19.59 -13.53 -6.42
C PRO A 266 -18.20 -13.24 -6.98
N GLN A 267 -17.96 -13.58 -8.26
CA GLN A 267 -16.67 -13.34 -8.94
C GLN A 267 -16.31 -11.85 -9.04
N TRP A 268 -17.29 -10.95 -9.01
CA TRP A 268 -17.02 -9.51 -9.00
C TRP A 268 -16.47 -9.07 -7.63
N TRP A 269 -16.99 -9.64 -6.53
CA TRP A 269 -16.45 -9.41 -5.21
C TRP A 269 -15.01 -9.94 -5.09
N THR A 270 -14.78 -11.18 -5.54
CA THR A 270 -13.46 -11.83 -5.54
C THR A 270 -12.44 -11.09 -6.41
N GLU A 271 -12.86 -10.46 -7.51
CA GLU A 271 -11.95 -9.61 -8.31
C GLU A 271 -11.56 -8.33 -7.54
N LEU A 272 -12.46 -7.73 -6.77
CA LEU A 272 -12.23 -6.43 -6.11
C LEU A 272 -11.39 -6.54 -4.84
N ALA A 273 -11.67 -7.53 -3.98
CA ALA A 273 -11.01 -7.69 -2.68
C ALA A 273 -11.31 -9.08 -2.07
N PRO A 274 -10.58 -9.52 -1.03
CA PRO A 274 -10.86 -10.73 -0.27
C PRO A 274 -12.11 -10.56 0.62
N ILE A 275 -13.28 -10.57 -0.03
CA ILE A 275 -14.60 -10.37 0.57
C ILE A 275 -15.47 -11.59 0.25
N GLY A 276 -15.96 -12.27 1.29
CA GLY A 276 -16.77 -13.48 1.17
C GLY A 276 -16.40 -14.52 2.20
N THR A 277 -16.24 -15.77 1.78
CA THR A 277 -15.71 -16.85 2.61
C THR A 277 -14.17 -16.85 2.60
N MET A 278 -13.56 -17.68 3.44
CA MET A 278 -12.10 -17.87 3.40
C MET A 278 -11.62 -18.41 2.04
N ASP A 279 -12.42 -19.28 1.38
CA ASP A 279 -12.11 -19.79 0.04
C ASP A 279 -12.10 -18.67 -1.00
N ASP A 280 -13.04 -17.71 -0.92
CA ASP A 280 -13.08 -16.53 -1.80
C ASP A 280 -11.85 -15.65 -1.56
N ALA A 281 -11.41 -15.50 -0.30
CA ALA A 281 -10.23 -14.75 0.04
C ALA A 281 -8.94 -15.42 -0.50
N PHE A 282 -8.83 -16.76 -0.42
CA PHE A 282 -7.73 -17.51 -1.05
C PHE A 282 -7.72 -17.33 -2.57
N GLU A 283 -8.88 -17.41 -3.23
CA GLU A 283 -8.99 -17.21 -4.67
C GLU A 283 -8.49 -15.83 -5.09
N HIS A 284 -8.88 -14.78 -4.35
CA HIS A 284 -8.43 -13.41 -4.59
C HIS A 284 -6.91 -13.28 -4.49
N VAL A 285 -6.31 -13.72 -3.36
CA VAL A 285 -4.86 -13.57 -3.14
C VAL A 285 -4.03 -14.39 -4.12
N ASP A 286 -4.50 -15.58 -4.52
CA ASP A 286 -3.86 -16.37 -5.57
C ASP A 286 -3.95 -15.68 -6.94
N ALA A 287 -5.05 -15.00 -7.23
CA ALA A 287 -5.20 -14.23 -8.47
C ALA A 287 -4.26 -12.99 -8.48
N LEU A 288 -4.06 -12.34 -7.34
CA LEU A 288 -3.07 -11.26 -7.20
C LEU A 288 -1.63 -11.76 -7.41
N GLU A 289 -1.26 -12.92 -6.84
CA GLU A 289 0.06 -13.52 -7.03
C GLU A 289 0.31 -13.83 -8.51
N ARG A 290 -0.69 -14.42 -9.21
CA ARG A 290 -0.63 -14.65 -10.67
C ARG A 290 -0.55 -13.36 -11.48
N ALA A 291 -1.07 -12.23 -10.97
CA ALA A 291 -0.96 -10.93 -11.61
C ALA A 291 0.40 -10.25 -11.38
N GLY A 292 1.30 -10.85 -10.58
CA GLY A 292 2.65 -10.35 -10.32
C GLY A 292 2.80 -9.53 -9.03
N VAL A 293 1.82 -9.59 -8.13
CA VAL A 293 1.91 -8.94 -6.81
C VAL A 293 2.90 -9.70 -5.93
N ARG A 294 3.72 -8.95 -5.19
CA ARG A 294 4.68 -9.49 -4.20
C ARG A 294 4.26 -9.22 -2.76
N SER A 295 3.45 -8.19 -2.53
CA SER A 295 2.98 -7.81 -1.20
C SER A 295 1.51 -7.43 -1.23
N VAL A 296 0.74 -7.94 -0.28
CA VAL A 296 -0.66 -7.56 -0.08
C VAL A 296 -0.87 -7.05 1.33
N GLY A 297 -1.24 -5.79 1.47
CA GLY A 297 -1.71 -5.20 2.71
C GLY A 297 -3.23 -5.22 2.78
N LEU A 298 -3.79 -5.83 3.81
CA LEU A 298 -5.24 -5.96 3.99
C LEU A 298 -5.72 -5.04 5.11
N TYR A 299 -6.61 -4.11 4.77
CA TYR A 299 -7.31 -3.31 5.77
C TYR A 299 -8.31 -4.17 6.53
N PRO A 300 -8.17 -4.29 7.85
CA PRO A 300 -9.18 -4.92 8.68
C PRO A 300 -10.39 -3.99 8.86
N SER A 301 -11.38 -4.44 9.62
CA SER A 301 -12.44 -3.58 10.12
C SER A 301 -11.86 -2.39 10.90
N PRO A 302 -12.46 -1.18 10.80
CA PRO A 302 -12.09 -0.06 11.65
C PRO A 302 -12.46 -0.26 13.14
N ASP A 303 -13.31 -1.24 13.45
CA ASP A 303 -13.55 -1.68 14.82
C ASP A 303 -12.36 -2.50 15.34
N VAL A 304 -11.73 -2.03 16.42
CA VAL A 304 -10.50 -2.61 16.97
C VAL A 304 -10.68 -4.07 17.41
N GLU A 305 -11.83 -4.43 17.99
CA GLU A 305 -12.07 -5.81 18.47
C GLU A 305 -12.26 -6.76 17.28
N VAL A 306 -12.97 -6.31 16.24
CA VAL A 306 -13.09 -7.08 15.00
C VAL A 306 -11.73 -7.22 14.33
N ALA A 307 -10.95 -6.14 14.24
CA ALA A 307 -9.61 -6.14 13.66
C ALA A 307 -8.65 -7.13 14.36
N ARG A 308 -8.70 -7.22 15.68
CA ARG A 308 -7.95 -8.22 16.44
C ARG A 308 -8.30 -9.66 16.04
N GLY A 309 -9.59 -9.92 15.83
CA GLY A 309 -10.06 -11.23 15.33
C GLY A 309 -9.55 -11.53 13.90
N GLN A 310 -9.53 -10.53 13.04
CA GLN A 310 -9.08 -10.67 11.65
C GLN A 310 -7.57 -10.91 11.47
N VAL A 311 -6.75 -10.73 12.53
CA VAL A 311 -5.34 -11.18 12.50
C VAL A 311 -5.24 -12.67 12.19
N ALA A 312 -6.17 -13.49 12.72
CA ALA A 312 -6.19 -14.93 12.43
C ALA A 312 -6.49 -15.22 10.96
N ASP A 313 -7.37 -14.45 10.32
CA ASP A 313 -7.67 -14.60 8.89
C ASP A 313 -6.45 -14.26 8.04
N ILE A 314 -5.72 -13.17 8.39
CA ILE A 314 -4.49 -12.76 7.69
C ILE A 314 -3.40 -13.82 7.83
N VAL A 315 -3.22 -14.38 9.04
CA VAL A 315 -2.26 -15.47 9.29
C VAL A 315 -2.63 -16.71 8.47
N ALA A 316 -3.93 -17.07 8.41
CA ALA A 316 -4.40 -18.18 7.59
C ALA A 316 -4.12 -17.96 6.09
N LEU A 317 -4.36 -16.75 5.58
CA LEU A 317 -4.05 -16.38 4.20
C LEU A 317 -2.54 -16.42 3.92
N ALA A 318 -1.70 -16.03 4.87
CA ALA A 318 -0.25 -16.07 4.74
C ALA A 318 0.32 -17.50 4.77
N ALA A 319 -0.36 -18.42 5.43
CA ALA A 319 0.06 -19.82 5.54
C ALA A 319 -0.28 -20.72 4.33
N ARG A 320 -1.09 -20.22 3.35
CA ARG A 320 -1.60 -20.97 2.17
C ARG A 320 -0.51 -21.64 1.33
#